data_c4b937bdb3e73b8235ee3a82eeadc26f
#
_entry.id   c4b937bdb3e73b8235ee3a82eeadc26f
#
_cell.length_a   1.000
_cell.length_b   1.000
_cell.length_c   1.000
_cell.angle_alpha   90.00
_cell.angle_beta   90.00
_cell.angle_gamma   90.00
#
_symmetry.space_group_name_H-M   'P 1'
#
loop_
_entity.id
_entity.type
_entity.pdbx_description
1 polymer ?
#
loop_
_entity_poly.entity_id
_entity_poly.type
_entity_poly.pdbx_seq_one_letter_code
_entity_poly.pdbx_strand_id
1 'polypeptide(L)'
;MLNPQQNKKLLQKLSHCLEVFEPYLFEPQGKLDYRMFETREHLRAVPPDECFHAPVPHWGGPWQTCWFKGRYQPSEQLAGRALYLMPRVGGYEAMLWVDGMPKGTFATKIVVTRHGNHYCDMLLSLIHI
;
A
#
# COMPACT_ATOMS: atom_id res chain seq x y z
N MET A 1 21.71 32.31 -6.30
CA MET A 1 20.30 31.92 -6.06
C MET A 1 19.60 31.77 -7.40
N LEU A 2 18.83 30.70 -7.61
CA LEU A 2 18.04 30.52 -8.82
C LEU A 2 16.85 31.50 -8.82
N ASN A 3 16.52 32.06 -9.97
CA ASN A 3 15.31 32.87 -10.09
C ASN A 3 14.04 31.99 -10.12
N PRO A 4 12.82 32.54 -9.93
CA PRO A 4 11.58 31.77 -9.90
C PRO A 4 11.32 30.89 -11.13
N GLN A 5 11.70 31.36 -12.32
CA GLN A 5 11.54 30.59 -13.56
C GLN A 5 12.54 29.41 -13.61
N GLN A 6 13.77 29.61 -13.16
CA GLN A 6 14.77 28.54 -13.08
C GLN A 6 14.34 27.47 -12.04
N ASN A 7 13.82 27.89 -10.89
CA ASN A 7 13.27 26.98 -9.89
C ASN A 7 12.11 26.15 -10.48
N LYS A 8 11.17 26.79 -11.18
CA LYS A 8 10.06 26.09 -11.82
C LYS A 8 10.55 25.03 -12.83
N LYS A 9 11.50 25.40 -13.69
CA LYS A 9 12.10 24.46 -14.65
C LYS A 9 12.84 23.31 -13.98
N LEU A 10 13.55 23.58 -12.89
CA LEU A 10 14.25 22.55 -12.15
C LEU A 10 13.27 21.57 -11.52
N LEU A 11 12.20 22.05 -10.87
CA LEU A 11 11.16 21.20 -10.29
C LEU A 11 10.48 20.35 -11.36
N GLN A 12 10.18 20.89 -12.52
CA GLN A 12 9.61 20.12 -13.64
C GLN A 12 10.55 19.00 -14.10
N LYS A 13 11.86 19.28 -14.21
CA LYS A 13 12.85 18.24 -14.57
C LYS A 13 12.94 17.15 -13.50
N LEU A 14 12.95 17.52 -12.22
CA LEU A 14 12.99 16.55 -11.12
C LEU A 14 11.72 15.69 -11.09
N SER A 15 10.55 16.28 -11.28
CA SER A 15 9.29 15.53 -11.39
C SER A 15 9.33 14.53 -12.55
N HIS A 16 9.82 14.97 -13.70
CA HIS A 16 9.95 14.08 -14.86
C HIS A 16 10.96 12.95 -14.62
N CYS A 17 12.10 13.24 -13.99
CA CYS A 17 13.04 12.19 -13.61
C CYS A 17 12.40 11.16 -12.66
N LEU A 18 11.64 11.61 -11.66
CA LEU A 18 10.92 10.70 -10.76
C LEU A 18 9.94 9.82 -11.53
N GLU A 19 9.13 10.40 -12.43
CA GLU A 19 8.18 9.65 -13.27
C GLU A 19 8.87 8.58 -14.14
N VAL A 20 10.05 8.92 -14.68
CA VAL A 20 10.84 7.99 -15.52
C VAL A 20 11.46 6.86 -14.70
N PHE A 21 11.92 7.15 -13.48
CA PHE A 21 12.60 6.15 -12.64
C PHE A 21 11.66 5.34 -11.75
N GLU A 22 10.48 5.85 -11.42
CA GLU A 22 9.51 5.17 -10.55
C GLU A 22 9.21 3.71 -10.98
N PRO A 23 9.02 3.39 -12.28
CA PRO A 23 8.79 2.02 -12.73
C PRO A 23 9.94 1.05 -12.48
N TYR A 24 11.16 1.58 -12.27
CA TYR A 24 12.37 0.78 -12.05
C TYR A 24 12.71 0.60 -10.57
N LEU A 25 12.01 1.29 -9.67
CA LEU A 25 12.27 1.17 -8.22
C LEU A 25 11.83 -0.18 -7.67
N PHE A 26 10.80 -0.78 -8.26
CA PHE A 26 10.22 -2.02 -7.78
C PHE A 26 10.01 -2.99 -8.95
N GLU A 27 10.40 -4.22 -8.74
CA GLU A 27 10.15 -5.33 -9.67
C GLU A 27 8.90 -6.08 -9.22
N PRO A 28 7.81 -6.11 -10.02
CA PRO A 28 6.60 -6.83 -9.66
C PRO A 28 6.86 -8.32 -9.50
N GLN A 29 6.55 -8.88 -8.33
CA GLN A 29 6.72 -10.31 -8.04
C GLN A 29 5.39 -11.09 -8.07
N GLY A 30 4.28 -10.41 -8.30
CA GLY A 30 2.98 -11.03 -8.41
C GLY A 30 1.86 -10.10 -7.96
N LYS A 31 0.66 -10.67 -7.95
CA LYS A 31 -0.55 -10.01 -7.43
C LYS A 31 -1.06 -10.79 -6.24
N LEU A 32 -1.58 -10.07 -5.28
CA LEU A 32 -2.23 -10.65 -4.12
C LEU A 32 -3.74 -10.77 -4.39
N ASP A 33 -4.24 -11.98 -4.43
CA ASP A 33 -5.68 -12.21 -4.38
C ASP A 33 -6.18 -11.95 -2.97
N TYR A 34 -7.28 -11.23 -2.87
CA TYR A 34 -7.80 -10.80 -1.58
C TYR A 34 -9.31 -11.00 -1.47
N ARG A 35 -9.77 -11.08 -0.23
CA ARG A 35 -11.17 -10.98 0.18
C ARG A 35 -11.35 -9.68 0.95
N MET A 36 -12.55 -9.20 1.09
CA MET A 36 -12.83 -7.94 1.76
C MET A 36 -13.98 -8.07 2.77
N PHE A 37 -13.96 -7.17 3.74
CA PHE A 37 -15.01 -7.02 4.75
C PHE A 37 -15.20 -5.55 5.08
N GLU A 38 -16.41 -5.06 4.94
CA GLU A 38 -16.77 -3.68 5.25
C GLU A 38 -17.49 -3.60 6.59
N THR A 39 -17.14 -2.60 7.40
CA THR A 39 -17.77 -2.39 8.69
C THR A 39 -17.79 -0.92 9.07
N ARG A 40 -18.71 -0.53 9.93
CA ARG A 40 -18.71 0.78 10.62
C ARG A 40 -18.20 0.68 12.04
N GLU A 41 -17.86 -0.51 12.48
CA GLU A 41 -17.32 -0.75 13.81
C GLU A 41 -15.80 -0.52 13.82
N HIS A 42 -15.30 0.03 14.90
CA HIS A 42 -13.87 0.18 15.15
C HIS A 42 -13.30 -1.10 15.74
N LEU A 43 -12.88 -2.00 14.88
CA LEU A 43 -12.28 -3.26 15.29
C LEU A 43 -10.81 -3.05 15.70
N ARG A 44 -10.44 -3.64 16.83
CA ARG A 44 -9.06 -3.58 17.37
C ARG A 44 -8.23 -4.82 17.04
N ALA A 45 -8.82 -5.77 16.35
CA ALA A 45 -8.18 -7.01 15.94
C ALA A 45 -8.67 -7.41 14.55
N VAL A 46 -7.93 -8.28 13.89
CA VAL A 46 -8.31 -8.82 12.58
C VAL A 46 -9.64 -9.56 12.71
N PRO A 47 -10.62 -9.24 11.84
CA PRO A 47 -11.91 -9.95 11.84
C PRO A 47 -11.75 -11.45 11.55
N PRO A 48 -12.65 -12.31 12.04
CA PRO A 48 -12.65 -13.73 11.72
C PRO A 48 -12.91 -13.98 10.23
N ASP A 49 -12.45 -15.13 9.74
CA ASP A 49 -12.43 -15.47 8.31
C ASP A 49 -13.80 -15.47 7.64
N GLU A 50 -14.83 -15.84 8.36
CA GLU A 50 -16.22 -15.88 7.91
C GLU A 50 -16.80 -14.50 7.55
N CYS A 51 -16.22 -13.43 8.07
CA CYS A 51 -16.62 -12.07 7.73
C CYS A 51 -16.21 -11.67 6.32
N PHE A 52 -15.20 -12.32 5.74
CA PHE A 52 -14.62 -11.91 4.47
C PHE A 52 -15.32 -12.55 3.27
N HIS A 53 -15.68 -11.75 2.29
CA HIS A 53 -16.31 -12.15 1.03
C HIS A 53 -15.47 -11.77 -0.19
N ALA A 54 -15.87 -12.19 -1.38
CA ALA A 54 -15.23 -11.81 -2.63
C ALA A 54 -15.25 -10.29 -2.83
N PRO A 55 -14.23 -9.72 -3.48
CA PRO A 55 -14.18 -8.28 -3.74
C PRO A 55 -15.40 -7.80 -4.52
N VAL A 56 -15.88 -6.62 -4.17
CA VAL A 56 -16.93 -5.91 -4.91
C VAL A 56 -16.34 -4.71 -5.65
N PRO A 57 -16.93 -4.29 -6.79
CA PRO A 57 -16.39 -3.22 -7.62
C PRO A 57 -16.32 -1.87 -6.90
N HIS A 58 -17.24 -1.62 -6.00
CA HIS A 58 -17.31 -0.37 -5.25
C HIS A 58 -17.49 -0.67 -3.77
N TRP A 59 -16.70 -0.01 -2.96
CA TRP A 59 -16.77 -0.10 -1.51
C TRP A 59 -16.55 1.29 -0.89
N GLY A 60 -16.89 1.40 0.35
CA GLY A 60 -16.69 2.61 1.12
C GLY A 60 -17.89 3.54 1.08
N GLY A 61 -18.22 4.05 2.24
CA GLY A 61 -19.23 5.07 2.49
C GLY A 61 -18.78 5.95 3.65
N PRO A 62 -19.57 6.94 4.06
CA PRO A 62 -19.25 7.77 5.21
C PRO A 62 -19.02 6.92 6.46
N TRP A 63 -17.85 7.11 7.08
CA TRP A 63 -17.47 6.41 8.32
C TRP A 63 -17.40 4.87 8.20
N GLN A 64 -17.03 4.38 7.04
CA GLN A 64 -16.89 2.95 6.77
C GLN A 64 -15.40 2.58 6.69
N THR A 65 -15.05 1.47 7.31
CA THR A 65 -13.74 0.83 7.23
C THR A 65 -13.86 -0.41 6.38
N CYS A 66 -12.88 -0.67 5.54
CA CYS A 66 -12.78 -1.91 4.80
C CYS A 66 -11.50 -2.66 5.17
N TRP A 67 -11.66 -3.93 5.49
CA TRP A 67 -10.57 -4.87 5.68
C TRP A 67 -10.33 -5.60 4.38
N PHE A 68 -9.07 -5.69 3.98
CA PHE A 68 -8.61 -6.49 2.83
C PHE A 68 -7.72 -7.59 3.37
N LYS A 69 -8.06 -8.83 3.10
CA LYS A 69 -7.31 -10.00 3.57
C LYS A 69 -6.85 -10.83 2.39
N GLY A 70 -5.56 -11.00 2.26
CA GLY A 70 -4.92 -11.83 1.25
C GLY A 70 -3.88 -12.73 1.88
N ARG A 71 -3.45 -13.74 1.13
CA ARG A 71 -2.32 -14.60 1.48
C ARG A 71 -1.32 -14.57 0.35
N TYR A 72 -0.08 -14.40 0.69
CA TYR A 72 1.02 -14.44 -0.25
C TYR A 72 2.08 -15.40 0.25
N GLN A 73 2.52 -16.28 -0.62
CA GLN A 73 3.63 -17.18 -0.36
C GLN A 73 4.74 -16.85 -1.34
N PRO A 74 5.82 -16.22 -0.89
CA PRO A 74 6.97 -15.92 -1.74
C PRO A 74 7.63 -17.21 -2.24
N SER A 75 8.19 -17.15 -3.45
CA SER A 75 9.04 -18.24 -3.93
C SER A 75 10.38 -18.26 -3.19
N GLU A 76 11.02 -19.42 -3.15
CA GLU A 76 12.36 -19.58 -2.54
C GLU A 76 13.42 -18.65 -3.14
N GLN A 77 13.25 -18.27 -4.41
CA GLN A 77 14.15 -17.34 -5.10
C GLN A 77 14.14 -15.93 -4.51
N LEU A 78 13.10 -15.60 -3.76
CA LEU A 78 12.94 -14.31 -3.08
C LEU A 78 13.46 -14.33 -1.64
N ALA A 79 14.01 -15.46 -1.19
CA ALA A 79 14.58 -15.58 0.15
C ALA A 79 15.68 -14.54 0.38
N GLY A 80 15.59 -13.81 1.49
CA GLY A 80 16.52 -12.74 1.85
C GLY A 80 16.34 -11.43 1.08
N ARG A 81 15.38 -11.33 0.13
CA ARG A 81 15.06 -10.07 -0.54
C ARG A 81 14.01 -9.27 0.23
N ALA A 82 14.12 -7.95 0.16
CA ALA A 82 13.09 -7.06 0.68
C ALA A 82 11.85 -7.12 -0.23
N LEU A 83 10.69 -7.42 0.35
CA LEU A 83 9.42 -7.43 -0.35
C LEU A 83 8.53 -6.29 0.17
N TYR A 84 7.90 -5.60 -0.75
CA TYR A 84 7.01 -4.47 -0.46
C TYR A 84 5.60 -4.79 -0.92
N LEU A 85 4.62 -4.43 -0.12
CA LEU A 85 3.23 -4.45 -0.52
C LEU A 85 2.87 -3.07 -1.10
N MET A 86 2.33 -3.06 -2.32
CA MET A 86 1.85 -1.85 -2.97
C MET A 86 0.33 -1.91 -3.13
N PRO A 87 -0.43 -1.56 -2.08
CA PRO A 87 -1.88 -1.66 -2.12
C PRO A 87 -2.49 -0.51 -2.94
N ARG A 88 -3.42 -0.85 -3.81
CA ARG A 88 -4.23 0.10 -4.58
C ARG A 88 -5.69 -0.10 -4.26
N VAL A 89 -6.03 0.09 -3.00
CA VAL A 89 -7.37 -0.25 -2.48
C VAL A 89 -8.32 0.95 -2.36
N GLY A 90 -7.85 2.16 -2.60
CA GLY A 90 -8.61 3.39 -2.34
C GLY A 90 -8.61 3.74 -0.84
N GLY A 91 -9.39 4.74 -0.45
CA GLY A 91 -9.41 5.24 0.92
C GLY A 91 -8.36 6.32 1.19
N TYR A 92 -8.31 6.83 2.42
CA TYR A 92 -7.38 7.89 2.82
C TYR A 92 -6.15 7.34 3.51
N GLU A 93 -6.39 6.47 4.49
CA GLU A 93 -5.35 5.86 5.31
C GLU A 93 -5.65 4.38 5.49
N ALA A 94 -4.61 3.59 5.60
CA ALA A 94 -4.73 2.18 5.88
C ALA A 94 -3.61 1.70 6.80
N MET A 95 -3.86 0.60 7.48
CA MET A 95 -2.91 -0.08 8.34
C MET A 95 -2.64 -1.47 7.80
N LEU A 96 -1.37 -1.81 7.67
CA LEU A 96 -0.95 -3.16 7.32
C LEU A 96 -0.89 -4.04 8.58
N TRP A 97 -1.48 -5.21 8.45
CA TRP A 97 -1.36 -6.31 9.41
C TRP A 97 -0.69 -7.50 8.70
N VAL A 98 0.29 -8.09 9.35
CA VAL A 98 0.96 -9.31 8.87
C VAL A 98 0.89 -10.34 9.99
N ASP A 99 0.35 -11.50 9.70
CA ASP A 99 0.18 -12.61 10.67
C ASP A 99 -0.51 -12.16 11.97
N GLY A 100 -1.57 -11.34 11.82
CA GLY A 100 -2.35 -10.84 12.95
C GLY A 100 -1.71 -9.69 13.74
N MET A 101 -0.53 -9.22 13.33
CA MET A 101 0.19 -8.13 14.01
C MET A 101 0.20 -6.85 13.18
N PRO A 102 -0.10 -5.69 13.78
CA PRO A 102 0.02 -4.41 13.09
C PRO A 102 1.49 -4.12 12.78
N LYS A 103 1.76 -3.69 11.57
CA LYS A 103 3.12 -3.43 11.08
C LYS A 103 3.37 -1.96 10.73
N GLY A 104 2.38 -1.25 10.25
CA GLY A 104 2.54 0.16 9.92
C GLY A 104 1.33 0.73 9.20
N THR A 105 1.37 2.02 8.96
CA THR A 105 0.32 2.76 8.28
C THR A 105 0.82 3.26 6.93
N PHE A 106 -0.09 3.40 5.98
CA PHE A 106 0.20 3.99 4.69
C PHE A 106 -1.00 4.82 4.23
N ALA A 107 -0.73 5.84 3.41
CA ALA A 107 -1.76 6.63 2.77
C ALA A 107 -2.00 6.10 1.35
N THR A 108 -3.24 5.79 1.02
CA THR A 108 -3.61 5.31 -0.31
C THR A 108 -4.02 6.44 -1.24
N LYS A 109 -4.16 7.65 -0.71
CA LYS A 109 -4.51 8.85 -1.46
C LYS A 109 -3.42 9.90 -1.32
N ILE A 110 -2.96 10.43 -2.46
CA ILE A 110 -2.02 11.54 -2.46
C ILE A 110 -2.74 12.77 -1.91
N VAL A 111 -2.31 13.26 -0.76
CA VAL A 111 -2.72 14.58 -0.29
C VAL A 111 -2.09 15.63 -1.20
N VAL A 112 -2.73 16.77 -1.35
CA VAL A 112 -2.28 17.88 -2.21
C VAL A 112 -0.81 18.29 -1.96
N THR A 113 -0.29 18.03 -0.78
CA THR A 113 1.11 18.28 -0.37
C THR A 113 2.10 17.21 -0.84
N ARG A 114 1.65 16.12 -1.45
CA ARG A 114 2.47 14.96 -1.83
C ARG A 114 3.27 14.33 -0.67
N HIS A 115 2.86 14.56 0.55
CA HIS A 115 3.41 13.88 1.74
C HIS A 115 2.53 12.69 2.05
N GLY A 116 3.03 11.50 1.81
CA GLY A 116 2.36 10.26 2.14
C GLY A 116 3.10 9.07 1.55
N ASN A 117 3.14 7.98 2.27
CA ASN A 117 3.66 6.73 1.78
C ASN A 117 2.61 6.07 0.89
N HIS A 118 2.93 5.91 -0.40
CA HIS A 118 2.07 5.22 -1.37
C HIS A 118 2.22 3.72 -1.33
N TYR A 119 3.23 3.25 -0.66
CA TYR A 119 3.57 1.85 -0.49
C TYR A 119 3.84 1.60 0.98
N CYS A 120 3.57 0.42 1.40
CA CYS A 120 3.95 0.01 2.74
C CYS A 120 5.42 -0.39 2.71
N ASP A 121 6.27 0.41 3.34
CA ASP A 121 7.71 0.15 3.52
C ASP A 121 7.97 -1.10 4.36
N MET A 122 6.99 -1.97 4.47
CA MET A 122 7.12 -3.10 5.35
C MET A 122 7.73 -4.26 4.60
N LEU A 123 8.95 -4.49 4.98
CA LEU A 123 9.65 -5.72 4.74
C LEU A 123 8.76 -6.88 5.19
N LEU A 124 8.19 -7.59 4.24
CA LEU A 124 7.69 -8.93 4.50
C LEU A 124 8.94 -9.81 4.61
N SER A 125 9.54 -9.82 5.80
CA SER A 125 10.71 -10.64 6.04
C SER A 125 10.32 -12.11 5.90
N LEU A 126 10.97 -12.80 4.99
CA LEU A 126 10.89 -14.25 4.80
C LEU A 126 11.55 -15.06 5.92
N ILE A 127 11.68 -14.51 7.11
CA ILE A 127 12.36 -15.18 8.23
C ILE A 127 11.40 -16.05 9.06
N HIS A 128 10.31 -16.50 8.53
CA HIS A 128 9.55 -17.58 9.16
C HIS A 128 9.02 -18.53 8.10
N ILE A 129 9.85 -19.48 7.75
CA ILE A 129 9.44 -20.77 7.26
C ILE A 129 9.38 -21.71 8.46
#